data_7b420d2ac67936bfdda4ce27318031d1
#
_entry.id   7b420d2ac67936bfdda4ce27318031d1
#
_cell.length_a   1.000
_cell.length_b   1.000
_cell.length_c   1.000
_cell.angle_alpha   90.00
_cell.angle_beta   90.00
_cell.angle_gamma   90.00
#
_symmetry.space_group_name_H-M   'P 1'
#
loop_
_entity.id
_entity.type
_entity.pdbx_description
1 polymer ?
#
loop_
_entity_poly.entity_id
_entity_poly.type
_entity_poly.pdbx_seq_one_letter_code
_entity_poly.pdbx_strand_id
1 'polypeptide(L)'
;MRTALFSLSLLLVSLSPACKSAGCCGTDCDPQLVVEKVAKANPEVTRLTIHCMKDGAATACASTSADKKGKPSDAEDIKAMQTGETVVLQEGGALDVTVPILAKEGKFGAACGVTMKADGMTREQAVAKAKTIAQAVDTGLAGCCGDGTCCSK
;
A
#
# COMPACT_ATOMS: atom_id res chain seq x y z
N MET A 1 -4.50 75.87 0.94
CA MET A 1 -4.02 74.76 0.10
C MET A 1 -4.10 73.47 0.88
N ARG A 2 -5.06 72.62 0.56
CA ARG A 2 -5.28 71.29 1.23
C ARG A 2 -4.86 70.20 0.25
N THR A 3 -3.78 69.52 0.54
CA THR A 3 -3.27 68.40 -0.25
C THR A 3 -3.96 67.11 0.26
N ALA A 4 -4.77 66.49 -0.56
CA ALA A 4 -5.37 65.17 -0.28
C ALA A 4 -4.42 64.07 -0.73
N LEU A 5 -4.01 63.24 0.23
CA LEU A 5 -3.24 62.02 -0.01
C LEU A 5 -4.24 60.86 -0.30
N PHE A 6 -4.26 60.41 -1.54
CA PHE A 6 -5.00 59.18 -1.90
C PHE A 6 -4.15 57.97 -1.54
N SER A 7 -4.60 57.21 -0.54
CA SER A 7 -4.02 55.94 -0.17
C SER A 7 -4.56 54.84 -1.08
N LEU A 8 -3.72 54.30 -1.94
CA LEU A 8 -4.06 53.21 -2.86
C LEU A 8 -3.82 51.90 -2.14
N SER A 9 -4.90 51.33 -1.58
CA SER A 9 -4.84 49.95 -0.95
C SER A 9 -4.75 48.90 -2.05
N LEU A 10 -3.59 48.30 -2.18
CA LEU A 10 -3.34 47.17 -3.06
C LEU A 10 -3.89 45.90 -2.39
N LEU A 11 -5.06 45.42 -2.84
CA LEU A 11 -5.61 44.13 -2.47
C LEU A 11 -4.74 43.03 -3.12
N LEU A 12 -3.86 42.39 -2.33
CA LEU A 12 -3.25 41.13 -2.73
C LEU A 12 -4.30 40.03 -2.65
N VAL A 13 -4.88 39.68 -3.75
CA VAL A 13 -5.65 38.44 -3.89
C VAL A 13 -4.65 37.30 -3.92
N SER A 14 -4.47 36.64 -2.78
CA SER A 14 -3.75 35.37 -2.69
C SER A 14 -4.55 34.29 -3.42
N LEU A 15 -4.21 34.00 -4.68
CA LEU A 15 -4.64 32.79 -5.35
C LEU A 15 -3.95 31.61 -4.64
N SER A 16 -4.60 31.04 -3.63
CA SER A 16 -4.28 29.70 -3.19
C SER A 16 -4.60 28.75 -4.34
N PRO A 17 -3.64 27.92 -4.81
CA PRO A 17 -3.99 26.87 -5.72
C PRO A 17 -4.88 25.89 -4.97
N ALA A 18 -6.21 26.00 -5.20
CA ALA A 18 -7.13 24.96 -4.81
C ALA A 18 -6.67 23.69 -5.55
N CYS A 19 -6.05 22.76 -4.83
CA CYS A 19 -5.97 21.38 -5.25
C CYS A 19 -7.40 20.92 -5.45
N LYS A 20 -7.87 20.97 -6.69
CA LYS A 20 -9.10 20.30 -7.06
C LYS A 20 -8.88 18.83 -6.77
N SER A 21 -9.51 18.32 -5.74
CA SER A 21 -9.58 16.91 -5.38
C SER A 21 -10.38 16.14 -6.43
N ALA A 22 -9.77 15.97 -7.59
CA ALA A 22 -10.27 15.12 -8.64
C ALA A 22 -9.07 14.33 -9.16
N GLY A 23 -8.90 13.11 -8.64
CA GLY A 23 -8.09 12.08 -9.26
C GLY A 23 -6.60 12.12 -8.93
N CYS A 24 -6.23 11.86 -7.66
CA CYS A 24 -4.85 11.49 -7.32
C CYS A 24 -4.50 10.04 -7.70
N CYS A 25 -5.41 9.30 -8.33
CA CYS A 25 -5.09 8.02 -8.97
C CYS A 25 -4.94 8.27 -10.48
N GLY A 26 -3.70 8.49 -10.94
CA GLY A 26 -3.40 8.28 -12.34
C GLY A 26 -3.82 6.87 -12.76
N THR A 27 -4.12 6.65 -14.03
CA THR A 27 -4.52 5.33 -14.57
C THR A 27 -3.50 4.23 -14.30
N ASP A 28 -2.28 4.59 -13.91
CA ASP A 28 -1.16 3.69 -13.60
C ASP A 28 -1.07 3.25 -12.14
N CYS A 29 -1.99 3.73 -11.28
CA CYS A 29 -1.97 3.54 -9.83
C CYS A 29 -3.05 2.55 -9.34
N ASP A 30 -3.25 1.46 -10.03
CA ASP A 30 -4.10 0.36 -9.56
C ASP A 30 -3.25 -0.65 -8.75
N PRO A 31 -3.51 -0.84 -7.44
CA PRO A 31 -2.82 -1.85 -6.64
C PRO A 31 -2.87 -3.25 -7.25
N GLN A 32 -3.90 -3.55 -8.03
CA GLN A 32 -4.03 -4.83 -8.73
C GLN A 32 -2.95 -4.98 -9.80
N LEU A 33 -2.68 -3.93 -10.59
CA LEU A 33 -1.62 -3.96 -11.60
C LEU A 33 -0.22 -4.11 -10.97
N VAL A 34 -0.01 -3.49 -9.80
CA VAL A 34 1.25 -3.65 -9.05
C VAL A 34 1.44 -5.10 -8.62
N VAL A 35 0.40 -5.71 -8.03
CA VAL A 35 0.42 -7.12 -7.59
C VAL A 35 0.72 -8.05 -8.76
N GLU A 36 0.01 -7.89 -9.88
CA GLU A 36 0.18 -8.74 -11.07
C GLU A 36 1.58 -8.61 -11.66
N LYS A 37 2.11 -7.39 -11.77
CA LYS A 37 3.46 -7.11 -12.27
C LYS A 37 4.53 -7.74 -11.39
N VAL A 38 4.42 -7.57 -10.06
CA VAL A 38 5.40 -8.12 -9.10
C VAL A 38 5.32 -9.64 -9.06
N ALA A 39 4.12 -10.22 -9.04
CA ALA A 39 3.95 -11.67 -9.07
C ALA A 39 4.52 -12.31 -10.35
N LYS A 40 4.30 -11.68 -11.51
CA LYS A 40 4.86 -12.14 -12.79
C LYS A 40 6.39 -12.19 -12.79
N ALA A 41 7.03 -11.29 -12.05
CA ALA A 41 8.49 -11.25 -11.90
C ALA A 41 9.03 -12.26 -10.87
N ASN A 42 8.15 -12.91 -10.09
CA ASN A 42 8.49 -13.84 -9.00
C ASN A 42 7.69 -15.14 -9.14
N PRO A 43 8.05 -16.04 -10.08
CA PRO A 43 7.24 -17.22 -10.42
C PRO A 43 7.10 -18.26 -9.28
N GLU A 44 7.94 -18.19 -8.26
CA GLU A 44 7.84 -19.00 -7.04
C GLU A 44 6.71 -18.58 -6.11
N VAL A 45 6.17 -17.37 -6.29
CA VAL A 45 5.04 -16.87 -5.51
C VAL A 45 3.75 -17.49 -6.06
N THR A 46 3.05 -18.22 -5.22
CA THR A 46 1.76 -18.83 -5.57
C THR A 46 0.57 -17.89 -5.36
N ARG A 47 0.72 -16.94 -4.42
CA ARG A 47 -0.26 -15.89 -4.18
C ARG A 47 0.45 -14.63 -3.64
N LEU A 48 0.08 -13.49 -4.17
CA LEU A 48 0.48 -12.17 -3.68
C LEU A 48 -0.77 -11.36 -3.39
N THR A 49 -0.88 -10.81 -2.18
CA THR A 49 -2.07 -10.07 -1.73
C THR A 49 -1.63 -8.78 -1.03
N ILE A 50 -2.31 -7.68 -1.31
CA ILE A 50 -2.20 -6.43 -0.54
C ILE A 50 -3.43 -6.31 0.36
N HIS A 51 -3.19 -6.15 1.64
CA HIS A 51 -4.19 -5.87 2.67
C HIS A 51 -4.13 -4.40 3.03
N CYS A 52 -5.27 -3.71 3.05
CA CYS A 52 -5.35 -2.30 3.39
C CYS A 52 -6.57 -1.99 4.26
N MET A 53 -6.47 -0.90 5.00
CA MET A 53 -7.62 -0.39 5.78
C MET A 53 -8.60 0.32 4.84
N LYS A 54 -9.86 -0.10 4.87
CA LYS A 54 -10.96 0.54 4.15
C LYS A 54 -12.15 0.68 5.09
N ASP A 55 -12.66 1.89 5.24
CA ASP A 55 -13.82 2.18 6.07
C ASP A 55 -13.71 1.64 7.53
N GLY A 56 -12.50 1.63 8.07
CA GLY A 56 -12.19 1.10 9.41
C GLY A 56 -12.02 -0.43 9.49
N ALA A 57 -12.15 -1.14 8.39
CA ALA A 57 -11.94 -2.58 8.30
C ALA A 57 -10.71 -2.92 7.43
N ALA A 58 -9.99 -3.96 7.82
CA ALA A 58 -8.88 -4.48 7.01
C ALA A 58 -9.42 -5.45 5.95
N THR A 59 -9.07 -5.23 4.68
CA THR A 59 -9.52 -6.06 3.56
C THR A 59 -8.40 -6.32 2.55
N ALA A 60 -8.47 -7.42 1.82
CA ALA A 60 -7.60 -7.68 0.67
C ALA A 60 -7.99 -6.76 -0.50
N CYS A 61 -7.26 -5.67 -0.69
CA CYS A 61 -7.58 -4.67 -1.70
C CYS A 61 -7.08 -5.05 -3.11
N ALA A 62 -6.04 -5.88 -3.19
CA ALA A 62 -5.56 -6.47 -4.43
C ALA A 62 -5.00 -7.87 -4.19
N SER A 63 -5.16 -8.79 -5.13
CA SER A 63 -4.64 -10.15 -5.00
C SER A 63 -4.49 -10.81 -6.37
N THR A 64 -3.48 -11.67 -6.51
CA THR A 64 -3.38 -12.60 -7.65
C THR A 64 -4.44 -13.70 -7.61
N SER A 65 -5.10 -13.89 -6.46
CA SER A 65 -6.18 -14.86 -6.23
C SER A 65 -7.51 -14.13 -6.20
N ALA A 66 -8.36 -14.33 -7.21
CA ALA A 66 -9.61 -13.60 -7.36
C ALA A 66 -10.58 -13.80 -6.19
N ASP A 67 -10.54 -14.98 -5.56
CA ASP A 67 -11.38 -15.34 -4.40
C ASP A 67 -10.96 -14.61 -3.11
N LYS A 68 -9.74 -14.09 -3.06
CA LYS A 68 -9.26 -13.31 -1.90
C LYS A 68 -9.59 -11.82 -2.01
N LYS A 69 -9.66 -11.27 -3.22
CA LYS A 69 -9.91 -9.83 -3.43
C LYS A 69 -11.24 -9.39 -2.83
N GLY A 70 -11.20 -8.35 -2.01
CA GLY A 70 -12.37 -7.79 -1.31
C GLY A 70 -12.80 -8.56 -0.05
N LYS A 71 -12.11 -9.65 0.30
CA LYS A 71 -12.39 -10.37 1.54
C LYS A 71 -11.77 -9.66 2.75
N PRO A 72 -12.35 -9.85 3.95
CA PRO A 72 -11.72 -9.41 5.19
C PRO A 72 -10.30 -9.98 5.32
N SER A 73 -9.39 -9.20 5.86
CA SER A 73 -8.03 -9.64 6.19
C SER A 73 -8.05 -10.57 7.40
N ASP A 74 -7.15 -11.53 7.39
CA ASP A 74 -6.97 -12.45 8.48
C ASP A 74 -6.19 -11.80 9.66
N ALA A 75 -6.13 -12.45 10.82
CA ALA A 75 -5.56 -11.87 12.04
C ALA A 75 -4.07 -11.52 11.91
N GLU A 76 -3.31 -12.31 11.17
CA GLU A 76 -1.88 -12.08 10.88
C GLU A 76 -1.66 -10.82 10.06
N ASP A 77 -2.52 -10.54 9.09
CA ASP A 77 -2.43 -9.33 8.25
C ASP A 77 -2.70 -8.08 9.09
N ILE A 78 -3.73 -8.16 9.93
CA ILE A 78 -4.09 -7.08 10.86
C ILE A 78 -2.94 -6.85 11.84
N LYS A 79 -2.37 -7.94 12.40
CA LYS A 79 -1.23 -7.86 13.31
C LYS A 79 -0.04 -7.17 12.63
N ALA A 80 0.33 -7.56 11.41
CA ALA A 80 1.43 -6.96 10.68
C ALA A 80 1.23 -5.45 10.49
N MET A 81 0.03 -4.99 10.11
CA MET A 81 -0.28 -3.57 9.97
C MET A 81 -0.23 -2.81 11.30
N GLN A 82 -0.66 -3.43 12.40
CA GLN A 82 -0.71 -2.79 13.71
C GLN A 82 0.66 -2.70 14.40
N THR A 83 1.46 -3.76 14.28
CA THR A 83 2.72 -3.88 15.05
C THR A 83 3.97 -3.58 14.24
N GLY A 84 3.87 -3.62 12.91
CA GLY A 84 5.04 -3.53 12.03
C GLY A 84 5.89 -4.80 11.99
N GLU A 85 5.42 -5.89 12.60
CA GLU A 85 6.11 -7.17 12.61
C GLU A 85 5.81 -7.98 11.34
N THR A 86 6.82 -8.67 10.82
CA THR A 86 6.61 -9.69 9.79
C THR A 86 6.05 -10.95 10.45
N VAL A 87 4.90 -11.42 9.97
CA VAL A 87 4.24 -12.64 10.44
C VAL A 87 4.47 -13.77 9.44
N VAL A 88 4.73 -14.97 9.93
CA VAL A 88 4.97 -16.16 9.09
C VAL A 88 4.08 -17.30 9.55
N LEU A 89 3.27 -17.79 8.65
CA LEU A 89 2.47 -19.00 8.81
C LEU A 89 2.98 -20.11 7.88
N GLN A 90 2.81 -21.35 8.31
CA GLN A 90 3.07 -22.52 7.46
C GLN A 90 1.79 -23.32 7.35
N GLU A 91 1.27 -23.45 6.15
CA GLU A 91 0.03 -24.14 5.86
C GLU A 91 0.19 -25.06 4.66
N GLY A 92 -0.14 -26.35 4.81
CA GLY A 92 -0.26 -27.28 3.70
C GLY A 92 0.95 -27.36 2.75
N GLY A 93 2.19 -27.19 3.26
CA GLY A 93 3.40 -27.20 2.44
C GLY A 93 3.72 -25.85 1.77
N ALA A 94 3.00 -24.80 2.13
CA ALA A 94 3.29 -23.42 1.74
C ALA A 94 3.76 -22.60 2.95
N LEU A 95 4.56 -21.57 2.68
CA LEU A 95 4.90 -20.52 3.63
C LEU A 95 4.14 -19.27 3.22
N ASP A 96 3.33 -18.74 4.14
CA ASP A 96 2.65 -17.45 3.99
C ASP A 96 3.33 -16.42 4.88
N VAL A 97 3.89 -15.39 4.26
CA VAL A 97 4.69 -14.37 4.93
C VAL A 97 4.02 -13.02 4.72
N THR A 98 3.48 -12.45 5.79
CA THR A 98 2.87 -11.12 5.78
C THR A 98 3.89 -10.08 6.23
N VAL A 99 4.20 -9.14 5.37
CA VAL A 99 5.17 -8.05 5.57
C VAL A 99 4.43 -6.71 5.61
N PRO A 100 4.59 -5.89 6.66
CA PRO A 100 4.01 -4.54 6.69
C PRO A 100 4.66 -3.64 5.63
N ILE A 101 3.86 -2.82 4.97
CA ILE A 101 4.26 -1.88 3.90
C ILE A 101 3.59 -0.52 4.09
N LEU A 102 3.98 0.46 3.29
CA LEU A 102 3.51 1.85 3.36
C LEU A 102 3.72 2.46 4.75
N ALA A 103 4.96 2.31 5.27
CA ALA A 103 5.35 2.88 6.55
C ALA A 103 5.38 4.41 6.49
N LYS A 104 4.62 5.08 7.39
CA LYS A 104 4.65 6.52 7.58
C LYS A 104 4.55 6.84 9.07
N GLU A 105 5.53 7.56 9.61
CA GLU A 105 5.58 7.97 11.02
C GLU A 105 5.38 6.80 12.02
N GLY A 106 5.97 5.63 11.70
CA GLY A 106 5.87 4.44 12.54
C GLY A 106 4.53 3.70 12.46
N LYS A 107 3.64 4.11 11.55
CA LYS A 107 2.40 3.39 11.23
C LYS A 107 2.52 2.73 9.87
N PHE A 108 1.80 1.64 9.67
CA PHE A 108 1.78 0.91 8.41
C PHE A 108 0.38 1.01 7.80
N GLY A 109 0.31 1.55 6.59
CA GLY A 109 -0.97 1.74 5.88
C GLY A 109 -1.51 0.46 5.25
N ALA A 110 -0.65 -0.54 5.06
CA ALA A 110 -0.98 -1.79 4.41
C ALA A 110 -0.06 -2.94 4.85
N ALA A 111 -0.42 -4.17 4.47
CA ALA A 111 0.45 -5.33 4.56
C ALA A 111 0.48 -6.08 3.22
N CYS A 112 1.58 -6.74 2.94
CA CYS A 112 1.80 -7.56 1.76
C CYS A 112 1.91 -9.02 2.19
N GLY A 113 0.90 -9.83 1.87
CA GLY A 113 0.91 -11.29 2.05
C GLY A 113 1.56 -11.96 0.84
N VAL A 114 2.61 -12.73 1.08
CA VAL A 114 3.38 -13.46 0.08
C VAL A 114 3.34 -14.95 0.39
N THR A 115 2.54 -15.70 -0.37
CA THR A 115 2.46 -17.15 -0.24
C THR A 115 3.41 -17.81 -1.25
N MET A 116 4.28 -18.68 -0.77
CA MET A 116 5.28 -19.40 -1.56
C MET A 116 5.25 -20.90 -1.24
N LYS A 117 5.64 -21.75 -2.20
CA LYS A 117 5.89 -23.15 -1.90
C LYS A 117 7.06 -23.29 -0.93
N ALA A 118 6.92 -24.16 0.06
CA ALA A 118 7.97 -24.40 1.07
C ALA A 118 9.11 -25.32 0.58
N ASP A 119 9.04 -25.80 -0.67
CA ASP A 119 9.94 -26.80 -1.23
C ASP A 119 11.43 -26.40 -1.12
N GLY A 120 12.13 -26.96 -0.15
CA GLY A 120 13.56 -26.72 0.06
C GLY A 120 13.93 -25.33 0.60
N MET A 121 12.97 -24.50 0.95
CA MET A 121 13.19 -23.14 1.48
C MET A 121 13.11 -23.14 3.00
N THR A 122 14.09 -22.55 3.68
CA THR A 122 13.98 -22.30 5.11
C THR A 122 13.04 -21.12 5.39
N ARG A 123 12.56 -21.05 6.64
CA ARG A 123 11.72 -19.93 7.09
C ARG A 123 12.42 -18.57 6.89
N GLU A 124 13.71 -18.51 7.20
CA GLU A 124 14.53 -17.29 7.07
C GLU A 124 14.67 -16.87 5.61
N GLN A 125 14.88 -17.83 4.72
CA GLN A 125 14.94 -17.59 3.27
C GLN A 125 13.60 -17.06 2.75
N ALA A 126 12.48 -17.65 3.18
CA ALA A 126 11.15 -17.21 2.82
C ALA A 126 10.88 -15.77 3.30
N VAL A 127 11.25 -15.45 4.54
CA VAL A 127 11.12 -14.09 5.10
C VAL A 127 11.96 -13.09 4.31
N ALA A 128 13.22 -13.41 4.00
CA ALA A 128 14.10 -12.53 3.22
C ALA A 128 13.52 -12.28 1.83
N LYS A 129 13.04 -13.32 1.17
CA LYS A 129 12.39 -13.24 -0.15
C LYS A 129 11.11 -12.41 -0.11
N ALA A 130 10.23 -12.69 0.85
CA ALA A 130 8.98 -11.95 1.02
C ALA A 130 9.21 -10.45 1.26
N LYS A 131 10.23 -10.10 2.05
CA LYS A 131 10.61 -8.69 2.26
C LYS A 131 11.07 -8.01 0.97
N THR A 132 11.84 -8.70 0.12
CA THR A 132 12.24 -8.18 -1.19
C THR A 132 11.04 -7.95 -2.10
N ILE A 133 10.09 -8.89 -2.12
CA ILE A 133 8.85 -8.79 -2.90
C ILE A 133 7.97 -7.66 -2.37
N ALA A 134 7.79 -7.60 -1.04
CA ALA A 134 7.02 -6.53 -0.40
C ALA A 134 7.61 -5.14 -0.67
N GLN A 135 8.94 -5.00 -0.69
CA GLN A 135 9.62 -3.76 -1.07
C GLN A 135 9.33 -3.36 -2.53
N ALA A 136 9.26 -4.33 -3.46
CA ALA A 136 8.89 -4.05 -4.84
C ALA A 136 7.42 -3.60 -4.95
N VAL A 137 6.52 -4.19 -4.17
CA VAL A 137 5.11 -3.76 -4.04
C VAL A 137 5.04 -2.35 -3.46
N ASP A 138 5.72 -2.10 -2.34
CA ASP A 138 5.77 -0.80 -1.66
C ASP A 138 6.23 0.32 -2.60
N THR A 139 7.32 0.06 -3.34
CA THR A 139 7.84 0.98 -4.36
C THR A 139 6.82 1.25 -5.47
N GLY A 140 6.12 0.20 -5.92
CA GLY A 140 5.07 0.33 -6.93
C GLY A 140 3.87 1.15 -6.44
N LEU A 141 3.54 1.04 -5.17
CA LEU A 141 2.44 1.78 -4.54
C LEU A 141 2.81 3.20 -4.14
N ALA A 142 4.08 3.49 -3.83
CA ALA A 142 4.53 4.81 -3.40
C ALA A 142 4.24 5.90 -4.44
N GLY A 143 4.24 5.56 -5.72
CA GLY A 143 3.78 6.45 -6.79
C GLY A 143 2.27 6.69 -6.81
N CYS A 144 1.51 5.85 -6.08
CA CYS A 144 0.05 5.83 -6.07
C CYS A 144 -0.58 6.51 -4.85
N CYS A 145 0.15 6.52 -3.73
CA CYS A 145 -0.36 6.93 -2.42
C CYS A 145 0.45 8.11 -1.89
N GLY A 146 0.29 9.30 -2.46
CA GLY A 146 1.05 10.50 -2.08
C GLY A 146 0.93 10.91 -0.61
N ASP A 147 -0.05 10.38 0.13
CA ASP A 147 -0.32 10.68 1.54
C ASP A 147 -0.39 9.43 2.44
N GLY A 148 -0.07 8.25 1.92
CA GLY A 148 -0.12 7.00 2.68
C GLY A 148 -1.50 6.38 2.81
N THR A 149 -2.50 6.90 2.13
CA THR A 149 -3.82 6.27 1.98
C THR A 149 -3.95 5.65 0.61
N CYS A 150 -4.18 4.34 0.54
CA CYS A 150 -4.53 3.67 -0.71
C CYS A 150 -5.86 4.22 -1.20
N CYS A 151 -5.92 4.72 -2.44
CA CYS A 151 -7.16 5.18 -3.05
C CYS A 151 -8.18 4.02 -3.08
N SER A 152 -9.15 4.05 -2.18
CA SER A 152 -10.33 3.20 -2.28
C SER A 152 -11.30 3.83 -3.30
N LYS A 153 -11.44 3.20 -4.45
CA LYS A 153 -12.59 3.45 -5.32
C LYS A 153 -13.72 2.53 -4.90
#